data_64a35f5cc6778a2549ce3b777c57a5e3
#
_entry.id   64a35f5cc6778a2549ce3b777c57a5e3
#
_cell.length_a   1.000
_cell.length_b   1.000
_cell.length_c   1.000
_cell.angle_alpha   90.00
_cell.angle_beta   90.00
_cell.angle_gamma   90.00
#
_symmetry.space_group_name_H-M   'P 1'
#
loop_
_entity.id
_entity.type
_entity.pdbx_description
1 polymer ?
#
loop_
_entity_poly.entity_id
_entity_poly.type
_entity_poly.pdbx_seq_one_letter_code
_entity_poly.pdbx_strand_id
1 'polypeptide(L)'
;YSKVFQLFPKMQLFFEENSIKNIGHPMVIFDNYNVPGNKVSFSICLQIPEEIFTSPDSEITCGKRLNYQAVKVTLKGDYSHSKEAWDKGFAYIKATNLQESETGNYMEIYVKNFSQTHRPSEWITEIYIPVIATSPIKTEVPNSTPSVIE
;
A
#
# COMPACT_ATOMS: atom_id res chain seq x y z
N TYR A 1 -0.19 7.62 -14.14
CA TYR A 1 1.04 7.83 -13.33
C TYR A 1 1.59 9.26 -13.41
N SER A 2 1.55 9.94 -14.56
CA SER A 2 2.10 11.31 -14.68
C SER A 2 1.52 12.29 -13.64
N LYS A 3 0.21 12.24 -13.36
CA LYS A 3 -0.41 13.07 -12.31
C LYS A 3 0.08 12.70 -10.91
N VAL A 4 0.24 11.41 -10.62
CA VAL A 4 0.76 10.90 -9.34
C VAL A 4 2.14 11.49 -9.09
N PHE A 5 3.05 11.34 -10.05
CA PHE A 5 4.43 11.77 -9.89
C PHE A 5 4.61 13.29 -9.87
N GLN A 6 3.67 14.07 -10.42
CA GLN A 6 3.67 15.53 -10.31
C GLN A 6 3.34 16.05 -8.91
N LEU A 7 2.68 15.25 -8.09
CA LEU A 7 2.27 15.65 -6.74
C LEU A 7 3.37 15.39 -5.69
N PHE A 8 4.23 14.41 -5.89
CA PHE A 8 5.31 14.10 -4.93
C PHE A 8 6.26 15.27 -4.66
N PRO A 9 6.69 16.09 -5.64
CA PRO A 9 7.51 17.26 -5.37
C PRO A 9 6.87 18.27 -4.42
N LYS A 10 5.56 18.45 -4.47
CA LYS A 10 4.84 19.34 -3.52
C LYS A 10 4.92 18.79 -2.09
N MET A 11 4.74 17.49 -1.94
CA MET A 11 4.86 16.81 -0.64
C MET A 11 6.29 16.89 -0.11
N GLN A 12 7.28 16.70 -0.97
CA GLN A 12 8.69 16.79 -0.61
C GLN A 12 9.05 18.21 -0.14
N LEU A 13 8.60 19.24 -0.86
CA LEU A 13 8.82 20.62 -0.46
C LEU A 13 8.23 20.92 0.93
N PHE A 14 6.99 20.47 1.18
CA PHE A 14 6.36 20.59 2.49
C PHE A 14 7.19 19.92 3.60
N PHE A 15 7.76 18.76 3.33
CA PHE A 15 8.62 18.06 4.28
C PHE A 15 9.91 18.82 4.57
N GLU A 16 10.53 19.37 3.53
CA GLU A 16 11.76 20.19 3.65
C GLU A 16 11.49 21.47 4.47
N GLU A 17 10.42 22.20 4.12
CA GLU A 17 10.05 23.44 4.82
C GLU A 17 9.70 23.23 6.29
N ASN A 18 9.16 22.08 6.65
CA ASN A 18 8.75 21.76 8.03
C ASN A 18 9.72 20.81 8.75
N SER A 19 10.88 20.52 8.16
CA SER A 19 11.89 19.60 8.72
C SER A 19 11.32 18.22 9.07
N ILE A 20 10.39 17.72 8.26
CA ILE A 20 9.77 16.41 8.44
C ILE A 20 10.60 15.35 7.74
N LYS A 21 10.89 14.25 8.43
CA LYS A 21 11.64 13.14 7.88
C LYS A 21 10.68 12.09 7.29
N ASN A 22 10.85 11.77 6.00
CA ASN A 22 10.23 10.60 5.41
C ASN A 22 11.00 9.34 5.83
N ILE A 23 10.28 8.32 6.32
CA ILE A 23 10.86 7.05 6.79
C ILE A 23 10.45 5.85 5.93
N GLY A 24 9.68 6.05 4.88
CA GLY A 24 9.16 4.97 4.04
C GLY A 24 9.26 5.25 2.55
N HIS A 25 8.72 4.33 1.78
CA HIS A 25 8.60 4.48 0.34
C HIS A 25 7.40 5.36 -0.03
N PRO A 26 7.48 6.10 -1.15
CA PRO A 26 6.32 6.79 -1.71
C PRO A 26 5.20 5.80 -1.99
N MET A 27 3.96 6.19 -1.68
CA MET A 27 2.79 5.35 -1.91
C MET A 27 1.61 6.15 -2.44
N VAL A 28 0.72 5.46 -3.12
CA VAL A 28 -0.57 5.97 -3.56
C VAL A 28 -1.66 5.11 -2.95
N ILE A 29 -2.63 5.76 -2.34
CA ILE A 29 -3.87 5.14 -1.87
C ILE A 29 -4.96 5.50 -2.84
N PHE A 30 -5.69 4.51 -3.33
CA PHE A 30 -6.83 4.69 -4.22
C PHE A 30 -8.12 4.67 -3.41
N ASP A 31 -8.84 5.77 -3.45
CA ASP A 31 -10.17 5.87 -2.89
C ASP A 31 -11.17 5.39 -3.94
N ASN A 32 -12.23 4.73 -3.52
CA ASN A 32 -13.34 4.29 -4.39
C ASN A 32 -12.92 3.45 -5.62
N TYR A 33 -11.86 2.65 -5.49
CA TYR A 33 -11.31 1.86 -6.61
C TYR A 33 -12.37 0.95 -7.27
N ASN A 34 -13.27 0.39 -6.50
CA ASN A 34 -14.29 -0.58 -6.95
C ASN A 34 -15.71 -0.01 -7.06
N VAL A 35 -15.90 1.31 -7.10
CA VAL A 35 -17.24 1.88 -7.25
C VAL A 35 -17.54 2.08 -8.73
N PRO A 36 -18.45 1.29 -9.35
CA PRO A 36 -18.77 1.42 -10.77
C PRO A 36 -19.25 2.84 -11.12
N GLY A 37 -18.74 3.39 -12.20
CA GLY A 37 -19.12 4.71 -12.70
C GLY A 37 -18.48 5.91 -12.00
N ASN A 38 -17.74 5.70 -10.92
CA ASN A 38 -16.99 6.77 -10.26
C ASN A 38 -15.60 6.97 -10.88
N LYS A 39 -15.16 8.22 -10.91
CA LYS A 39 -13.76 8.51 -11.18
C LYS A 39 -12.94 8.03 -10.00
N VAL A 40 -11.87 7.29 -10.28
CA VAL A 40 -10.92 6.88 -9.26
C VAL A 40 -10.26 8.14 -8.71
N SER A 41 -10.45 8.40 -7.42
CA SER A 41 -9.67 9.38 -6.67
C SER A 41 -8.49 8.69 -6.00
N PHE A 42 -7.43 9.42 -5.77
CA PHE A 42 -6.24 8.89 -5.12
C PHE A 42 -5.57 9.95 -4.24
N SER A 43 -4.88 9.48 -3.23
CA SER A 43 -4.02 10.28 -2.36
C SER A 43 -2.58 9.80 -2.48
N ILE A 44 -1.64 10.71 -2.65
CA ILE A 44 -0.22 10.39 -2.51
C ILE A 44 0.17 10.48 -1.04
N CYS A 45 1.00 9.57 -0.59
CA CYS A 45 1.37 9.49 0.82
C CYS A 45 2.88 9.28 0.98
N LEU A 46 3.43 9.87 2.02
CA LEU A 46 4.77 9.59 2.54
C LEU A 46 4.64 9.22 4.01
N GLN A 47 5.46 8.26 4.44
CA GLN A 47 5.43 7.79 5.81
C GLN A 47 6.31 8.66 6.70
N ILE A 48 5.78 9.04 7.86
CA ILE A 48 6.46 9.86 8.86
C ILE A 48 6.56 9.13 10.20
N PRO A 49 7.56 9.43 11.06
CA PRO A 49 7.76 8.72 12.31
C PRO A 49 6.74 9.05 13.38
N GLU A 50 6.14 10.24 13.31
CA GLU A 50 5.19 10.73 14.31
C GLU A 50 4.08 11.54 13.66
N GLU A 51 2.94 11.63 14.33
CA GLU A 51 1.80 12.41 13.87
C GLU A 51 2.12 13.91 13.95
N ILE A 52 1.79 14.62 12.88
CA ILE A 52 1.97 16.07 12.78
C ILE A 52 0.62 16.77 12.73
N PHE A 53 0.59 18.00 13.19
CA PHE A 53 -0.57 18.87 13.00
C PHE A 53 -0.60 19.39 11.56
N THR A 54 -1.78 19.32 10.94
CA THR A 54 -2.07 19.98 9.66
C THR A 54 -3.32 20.83 9.80
N SER A 55 -3.30 22.01 9.19
CA SER A 55 -4.48 22.89 9.19
C SER A 55 -5.66 22.21 8.51
N PRO A 56 -6.91 22.40 8.97
CA PRO A 56 -8.11 21.86 8.32
C PRO A 56 -8.26 22.24 6.84
N ASP A 57 -7.75 23.41 6.46
CA ASP A 57 -7.80 23.91 5.08
C ASP A 57 -6.58 23.48 4.23
N SER A 58 -5.68 22.68 4.80
CA SER A 58 -4.49 22.21 4.08
C SER A 58 -4.82 21.13 3.07
N GLU A 59 -4.21 21.20 1.89
CA GLU A 59 -4.24 20.11 0.91
C GLU A 59 -3.47 18.87 1.43
N ILE A 60 -2.59 19.06 2.42
CA ILE A 60 -1.79 18.01 3.04
C ILE A 60 -2.40 17.69 4.40
N THR A 61 -2.76 16.44 4.60
CA THR A 61 -3.35 15.95 5.84
C THR A 61 -2.47 14.86 6.44
N CYS A 62 -2.49 14.75 7.76
CA CYS A 62 -1.84 13.68 8.50
C CYS A 62 -2.89 12.71 9.03
N GLY A 63 -2.59 11.42 8.99
CA GLY A 63 -3.48 10.39 9.50
C GLY A 63 -2.75 9.10 9.81
N LYS A 64 -3.45 8.20 10.49
CA LYS A 64 -2.96 6.85 10.80
C LYS A 64 -3.65 5.83 9.91
N ARG A 65 -2.88 4.84 9.49
CA ARG A 65 -3.40 3.67 8.82
C ARG A 65 -3.42 2.48 9.77
N LEU A 66 -4.56 1.80 9.80
CA LEU A 66 -4.69 0.53 10.54
C LEU A 66 -4.09 -0.60 9.69
N ASN A 67 -3.61 -1.63 10.37
CA ASN A 67 -3.19 -2.85 9.71
C ASN A 67 -4.41 -3.59 9.14
N TYR A 68 -4.26 -4.20 7.99
CA TYR A 68 -5.29 -5.02 7.35
C TYR A 68 -4.63 -6.15 6.55
N GLN A 69 -5.40 -7.17 6.21
CA GLN A 69 -4.94 -8.23 5.32
C GLN A 69 -5.10 -7.82 3.86
N ALA A 70 -4.11 -8.15 3.06
CA ALA A 70 -4.12 -7.85 1.64
C ALA A 70 -3.43 -8.93 0.82
N VAL A 71 -3.88 -9.08 -0.42
CA VAL A 71 -3.10 -9.75 -1.45
C VAL A 71 -2.08 -8.76 -1.97
N LYS A 72 -0.80 -9.15 -1.94
CA LYS A 72 0.30 -8.36 -2.46
C LYS A 72 0.74 -8.90 -3.83
N VAL A 73 0.80 -8.01 -4.81
CA VAL A 73 1.39 -8.27 -6.12
C VAL A 73 2.64 -7.42 -6.27
N THR A 74 3.74 -8.01 -6.72
CA THR A 74 4.97 -7.28 -7.01
C THR A 74 5.15 -7.15 -8.51
N LEU A 75 5.10 -5.91 -8.99
CA LEU A 75 5.44 -5.56 -10.38
C LEU A 75 6.93 -5.20 -10.42
N LYS A 76 7.69 -5.91 -11.25
CA LYS A 76 9.06 -5.54 -11.63
C LYS A 76 9.04 -5.05 -13.06
N GLY A 77 9.38 -3.78 -13.25
CA GLY A 77 9.38 -3.18 -14.58
C GLY A 77 8.60 -1.88 -14.66
N ASP A 78 8.31 -1.49 -15.88
CA ASP A 78 7.65 -0.24 -16.23
C ASP A 78 6.19 -0.18 -15.75
N TYR A 79 5.74 1.01 -15.39
CA TYR A 79 4.36 1.27 -14.94
C TYR A 79 3.28 1.00 -15.99
N SER A 80 3.65 0.89 -17.28
CA SER A 80 2.70 0.48 -18.32
C SER A 80 2.10 -0.91 -18.09
N HIS A 81 2.78 -1.76 -17.30
CA HIS A 81 2.31 -3.08 -16.91
C HIS A 81 1.48 -3.10 -15.62
N SER A 82 1.22 -1.95 -15.04
CA SER A 82 0.47 -1.87 -13.77
C SER A 82 -0.92 -2.48 -13.87
N LYS A 83 -1.64 -2.18 -14.96
CA LYS A 83 -2.97 -2.75 -15.15
C LYS A 83 -2.94 -4.28 -15.13
N GLU A 84 -1.99 -4.88 -15.82
CA GLU A 84 -1.82 -6.34 -15.83
C GLU A 84 -1.52 -6.88 -14.43
N ALA A 85 -0.71 -6.19 -13.66
CA ALA A 85 -0.37 -6.58 -12.29
C ALA A 85 -1.60 -6.53 -11.37
N TRP A 86 -2.43 -5.49 -11.46
CA TRP A 86 -3.70 -5.40 -10.77
C TRP A 86 -4.65 -6.52 -11.17
N ASP A 87 -4.82 -6.77 -12.47
CA ASP A 87 -5.68 -7.84 -13.00
C ASP A 87 -5.26 -9.22 -12.47
N LYS A 88 -3.95 -9.48 -12.36
CA LYS A 88 -3.42 -10.72 -11.76
C LYS A 88 -3.76 -10.85 -10.28
N GLY A 89 -3.72 -9.75 -9.53
CA GLY A 89 -4.12 -9.71 -8.12
C GLY A 89 -5.59 -10.06 -7.93
N PHE A 90 -6.47 -9.46 -8.72
CA PHE A 90 -7.92 -9.78 -8.67
C PHE A 90 -8.20 -11.21 -9.14
N ALA A 91 -7.51 -11.69 -10.17
CA ALA A 91 -7.64 -13.07 -10.62
C ALA A 91 -7.23 -14.08 -9.52
N TYR A 92 -6.17 -13.79 -8.79
CA TYR A 92 -5.74 -14.60 -7.65
C TYR A 92 -6.80 -14.63 -6.53
N ILE A 93 -7.35 -13.48 -6.15
CA ILE A 93 -8.42 -13.38 -5.15
C ILE A 93 -9.61 -14.26 -5.54
N LYS A 94 -10.03 -14.18 -6.80
CA LYS A 94 -11.13 -15.00 -7.33
C LYS A 94 -10.80 -16.49 -7.32
N ALA A 95 -9.60 -16.86 -7.75
CA ALA A 95 -9.16 -18.26 -7.84
C ALA A 95 -9.02 -18.93 -6.46
N THR A 96 -8.70 -18.15 -5.43
CA THR A 96 -8.52 -18.63 -4.05
C THR A 96 -9.76 -18.45 -3.16
N ASN A 97 -10.87 -18.00 -3.71
CA ASN A 97 -12.11 -17.70 -2.99
C ASN A 97 -11.94 -16.72 -1.82
N LEU A 98 -10.95 -15.85 -1.90
CA LEU A 98 -10.84 -14.71 -1.00
C LEU A 98 -11.89 -13.66 -1.34
N GLN A 99 -12.28 -12.88 -0.35
CA GLN A 99 -13.19 -11.75 -0.53
C GLN A 99 -12.44 -10.44 -0.35
N GLU A 100 -12.71 -9.48 -1.22
CA GLU A 100 -12.20 -8.13 -1.05
C GLU A 100 -12.81 -7.48 0.19
N SER A 101 -12.02 -6.68 0.91
CA SER A 101 -12.46 -5.96 2.10
C SER A 101 -12.85 -4.53 1.73
N GLU A 102 -13.97 -4.07 2.24
CA GLU A 102 -14.40 -2.67 2.10
C GLU A 102 -13.67 -1.72 3.06
N THR A 103 -12.98 -2.26 4.06
CA THR A 103 -12.33 -1.47 5.12
C THR A 103 -10.83 -1.25 4.92
N GLY A 104 -10.21 -1.97 3.99
CA GLY A 104 -8.80 -1.81 3.65
C GLY A 104 -8.58 -0.81 2.51
N ASN A 105 -7.33 -0.48 2.28
CA ASN A 105 -6.94 0.41 1.20
C ASN A 105 -6.37 -0.34 0.00
N TYR A 106 -6.85 -0.01 -1.17
CA TYR A 106 -6.16 -0.33 -2.43
C TYR A 106 -4.99 0.62 -2.56
N MET A 107 -3.78 0.10 -2.74
CA MET A 107 -2.62 0.98 -2.80
C MET A 107 -1.46 0.42 -3.62
N GLU A 108 -0.62 1.32 -4.05
CA GLU A 108 0.68 1.04 -4.63
C GLU A 108 1.79 1.63 -3.77
N ILE A 109 2.86 0.86 -3.55
CA ILE A 109 4.08 1.33 -2.87
C ILE A 109 5.21 1.25 -3.89
N TYR A 110 5.89 2.37 -4.11
CA TYR A 110 6.99 2.47 -5.06
C TYR A 110 8.33 2.20 -4.35
N VAL A 111 8.66 0.92 -4.23
CA VAL A 111 9.85 0.43 -3.51
C VAL A 111 11.14 0.88 -4.20
N LYS A 112 11.17 0.75 -5.53
CA LYS A 112 12.24 1.29 -6.36
C LYS A 112 11.60 2.01 -7.55
N ASN A 113 11.90 3.28 -7.73
CA ASN A 113 11.20 4.14 -8.68
C ASN A 113 12.18 5.03 -9.48
N PHE A 114 11.65 5.87 -10.34
CA PHE A 114 12.43 6.71 -11.26
C PHE A 114 13.35 7.72 -10.54
N SER A 115 13.09 8.08 -9.29
CA SER A 115 13.99 8.98 -8.54
C SER A 115 15.29 8.29 -8.13
N GLN A 116 15.30 6.96 -8.09
CA GLN A 116 16.45 6.15 -7.70
C GLN A 116 17.21 5.58 -8.90
N THR A 117 16.49 5.31 -10.00
CA THR A 117 17.08 4.79 -11.24
C THR A 117 16.23 5.16 -12.45
N HIS A 118 16.88 5.58 -13.53
CA HIS A 118 16.22 5.86 -14.82
C HIS A 118 15.99 4.61 -15.68
N ARG A 119 16.26 3.41 -15.15
CA ARG A 119 16.05 2.15 -15.85
C ARG A 119 14.71 1.54 -15.45
N PRO A 120 13.66 1.59 -16.29
CA PRO A 120 12.34 1.04 -15.95
C PRO A 120 12.36 -0.43 -15.58
N SER A 121 13.26 -1.22 -16.18
CA SER A 121 13.42 -2.65 -15.85
C SER A 121 13.83 -2.94 -14.40
N GLU A 122 14.32 -1.93 -13.69
CA GLU A 122 14.74 -2.03 -12.29
C GLU A 122 13.68 -1.54 -11.32
N TRP A 123 12.59 -0.94 -11.80
CA TRP A 123 11.53 -0.44 -10.92
C TRP A 123 10.78 -1.59 -10.24
N ILE A 124 10.39 -1.33 -9.01
CA ILE A 124 9.64 -2.29 -8.19
C ILE A 124 8.46 -1.56 -7.56
N THR A 125 7.26 -2.01 -7.91
CA THR A 125 6.01 -1.52 -7.33
C THR A 125 5.31 -2.67 -6.63
N GLU A 126 4.92 -2.47 -5.39
CA GLU A 126 4.08 -3.39 -4.66
C GLU A 126 2.64 -2.89 -4.69
N ILE A 127 1.72 -3.76 -5.10
CA ILE A 127 0.28 -3.50 -5.18
C ILE A 127 -0.38 -4.27 -4.05
N TYR A 128 -1.27 -3.60 -3.32
CA TYR A 128 -1.99 -4.20 -2.20
C TYR A 128 -3.49 -4.12 -2.45
N ILE A 129 -4.16 -5.27 -2.47
CA ILE A 129 -5.60 -5.40 -2.63
C ILE A 129 -6.16 -5.90 -1.30
N PRO A 130 -6.98 -5.11 -0.59
CA PRO A 130 -7.49 -5.49 0.71
C PRO A 130 -8.41 -6.71 0.62
N VAL A 131 -8.24 -7.64 1.56
CA VAL A 131 -9.09 -8.83 1.66
C VAL A 131 -9.60 -8.99 3.09
N ILE A 132 -10.74 -9.67 3.24
CA ILE A 132 -11.28 -10.00 4.54
C ILE A 132 -10.33 -10.97 5.23
N ALA A 133 -10.00 -10.70 6.49
CA ALA A 133 -9.18 -11.57 7.31
C ALA A 133 -9.85 -12.96 7.38
N THR A 134 -9.19 -13.96 6.81
CA THR A 134 -9.54 -15.34 7.14
C THR A 134 -9.19 -15.56 8.60
N SER A 135 -10.08 -16.23 9.36
CA SER A 135 -9.83 -16.55 10.76
C SER A 135 -8.40 -17.06 10.93
N PRO A 136 -7.66 -16.64 11.97
CA PRO A 136 -6.30 -17.08 12.16
C PRO A 136 -6.29 -18.61 12.19
N ILE A 137 -5.44 -19.19 11.36
CA ILE A 137 -5.13 -20.61 11.46
C ILE A 137 -4.67 -20.81 12.90
N LYS A 138 -5.47 -21.52 13.71
CA LYS A 138 -5.03 -21.99 15.03
C LYS A 138 -3.81 -22.85 14.76
N THR A 139 -2.64 -22.29 14.93
CA THR A 139 -1.43 -23.08 15.10
C THR A 139 -1.59 -23.76 16.45
N GLU A 140 -2.14 -24.97 16.45
CA GLU A 140 -2.04 -25.84 17.63
C GLU A 140 -0.55 -26.06 17.85
N VAL A 141 -0.02 -25.39 18.84
CA VAL A 141 1.28 -25.74 19.40
C VAL A 141 1.08 -27.11 20.02
N PRO A 142 1.79 -28.16 19.58
CA PRO A 142 1.70 -29.45 20.22
C PRO A 142 2.13 -29.26 21.68
N ASN A 143 1.20 -29.50 22.58
CA ASN A 143 1.46 -29.53 24.02
C ASN A 143 2.37 -30.70 24.29
N SER A 144 3.67 -30.54 24.27
CA SER A 144 4.62 -31.48 24.78
C SER A 144 4.63 -31.34 26.30
N THR A 145 3.82 -32.13 26.96
CA THR A 145 3.90 -32.39 28.40
C THR A 145 5.18 -33.17 28.66
N PRO A 146 6.13 -32.68 29.45
CA PRO A 146 7.21 -33.52 29.91
C PRO A 146 6.66 -34.45 30.97
N SER A 147 6.61 -35.74 30.68
CA SER A 147 6.40 -36.77 31.69
C SER A 147 7.67 -36.89 32.53
N VAL A 148 7.56 -36.50 33.79
CA VAL A 148 8.54 -36.85 34.81
C VAL A 148 8.36 -38.32 35.11
N ILE A 149 9.40 -39.13 34.91
CA ILE A 149 9.49 -40.49 35.42
C ILE A 149 10.33 -40.41 36.67
N GLU A 150 9.78 -40.89 37.80
CA GLU A 150 10.46 -41.17 39.04
C GLU A 150 11.47 -42.31 38.87
#